data_61e190151f7dbd4703d662cb2d6138d1
#
_entry.id   61e190151f7dbd4703d662cb2d6138d1
#
_cell.length_a   1.000
_cell.length_b   1.000
_cell.length_c   1.000
_cell.angle_alpha   90.00
_cell.angle_beta   90.00
_cell.angle_gamma   90.00
#
_symmetry.space_group_name_H-M   'P 1'
#
loop_
_entity.id
_entity.type
_entity.pdbx_description
1 polymer ?
#
loop_
_entity_poly.entity_id
_entity_poly.type
_entity_poly.pdbx_seq_one_letter_code
_entity_poly.pdbx_strand_id
1 'polypeptide(L)'
;ATLYSVNIPDNRLEIFDVTGTGLIARASVQVGLEPCSVAIAPDGMVWVVNHMSDSISIVDPDAATPNVVRTLLVGDEPRDIVFAGTGGTRAFISTAHRGQQRTDPSISAVVGAGDPQLTITSIPRSDVWVFDSTSLGTTFGGTPLRILSFFSDTPRALAVSPTGDAVYVAAFHSGNQTTVIPERTVCDGFTAAVPCNAPGFGGNPGFLMPGGLPGPNDNAAGGPAPETGLIVRKDNTTGEWNDELGRDWDLAIPFELPDHDVFGFNANTLDDTPANVEMFDHAGTILFNMVVNPVSGKILVSNTEMQNEVRFEGPGVHGGSTVQGHVSESRISVLTDLPTNTVEPRHLNKHLNYSLLQENLDPAAKPHSLATPLQMVISSTGTLYVAAYGSGKIGVFDVAEIESNAFDPTTDSANYIPVGGGPAGMALDETRNRLYILERFENEMSVVDLATHDTLQVVPMSNPEPSSASLGRPFLYDADLTSGNGEASCSSCHIFGDNDNLAWDLG
;
A
#
# COMPACT_ATOMS: atom_id res chain seq x y z
N ALA A 1 -17.22 16.07 -20.10
CA ALA A 1 -16.06 15.46 -19.42
C ALA A 1 -16.02 13.98 -19.72
N THR A 2 -14.87 13.36 -19.54
CA THR A 2 -14.64 11.93 -19.79
C THR A 2 -14.06 11.30 -18.55
N LEU A 3 -14.52 10.11 -18.18
CA LEU A 3 -13.94 9.26 -17.14
C LEU A 3 -13.24 8.08 -17.80
N TYR A 4 -12.06 7.76 -17.33
CA TYR A 4 -11.28 6.59 -17.72
C TYR A 4 -11.15 5.65 -16.54
N SER A 5 -11.44 4.37 -16.75
CA SER A 5 -11.30 3.33 -15.73
C SER A 5 -10.57 2.12 -16.30
N VAL A 6 -9.63 1.59 -15.55
CA VAL A 6 -9.04 0.29 -15.87
C VAL A 6 -10.01 -0.83 -15.50
N ASN A 7 -10.13 -1.80 -16.38
CA ASN A 7 -10.90 -3.02 -16.18
C ASN A 7 -9.93 -4.19 -16.11
N ILE A 8 -9.49 -4.50 -14.89
CA ILE A 8 -8.45 -5.51 -14.62
C ILE A 8 -8.87 -6.89 -15.15
N PRO A 9 -10.08 -7.42 -14.86
CA PRO A 9 -10.46 -8.77 -15.29
C PRO A 9 -10.51 -8.95 -16.80
N ASP A 10 -10.81 -7.90 -17.56
CA ASP A 10 -11.00 -7.96 -19.02
C ASP A 10 -9.83 -7.34 -19.80
N ASN A 11 -8.78 -6.88 -19.09
CA ASN A 11 -7.60 -6.27 -19.71
C ASN A 11 -7.94 -5.08 -20.62
N ARG A 12 -8.78 -4.16 -20.15
CA ARG A 12 -9.30 -3.04 -20.94
C ARG A 12 -9.18 -1.71 -20.21
N LEU A 13 -9.14 -0.66 -21.00
CA LEU A 13 -9.46 0.69 -20.61
C LEU A 13 -10.91 0.98 -20.99
N GLU A 14 -11.75 1.24 -20.00
CA GLU A 14 -13.13 1.67 -20.20
C GLU A 14 -13.20 3.20 -20.25
N ILE A 15 -13.91 3.72 -21.25
CA ILE A 15 -14.08 5.15 -21.49
C ILE A 15 -15.54 5.51 -21.37
N PHE A 16 -15.85 6.44 -20.48
CA PHE A 16 -17.22 6.90 -20.20
C PHE A 16 -17.38 8.37 -20.47
N ASP A 17 -18.49 8.74 -21.10
CA ASP A 17 -18.93 10.12 -21.15
C ASP A 17 -19.63 10.48 -19.83
N VAL A 18 -19.14 11.55 -19.18
CA VAL A 18 -19.72 12.08 -17.95
C VAL A 18 -20.81 13.07 -18.32
N THR A 19 -22.06 12.73 -17.98
CA THR A 19 -23.25 13.53 -18.27
C THR A 19 -23.84 14.19 -17.03
N GLY A 20 -24.90 14.98 -17.18
CA GLY A 20 -25.67 15.51 -16.06
C GLY A 20 -26.38 14.45 -15.22
N THR A 21 -26.63 13.26 -15.78
CA THR A 21 -27.39 12.18 -15.13
C THR A 21 -26.52 11.00 -14.70
N GLY A 22 -25.27 10.92 -15.10
CA GLY A 22 -24.38 9.79 -14.77
C GLY A 22 -23.36 9.51 -15.85
N LEU A 23 -22.91 8.25 -15.92
CA LEU A 23 -21.95 7.75 -16.89
C LEU A 23 -22.65 7.05 -18.05
N ILE A 24 -22.15 7.28 -19.28
CA ILE A 24 -22.54 6.56 -20.48
C ILE A 24 -21.28 5.91 -21.05
N ALA A 25 -21.26 4.59 -21.22
CA ALA A 25 -20.15 3.89 -21.84
C ALA A 25 -19.95 4.39 -23.28
N ARG A 26 -18.74 4.84 -23.61
CA ARG A 26 -18.37 5.37 -24.93
C ARG A 26 -17.54 4.38 -25.72
N ALA A 27 -16.51 3.82 -25.12
CA ALA A 27 -15.61 2.87 -25.75
C ALA A 27 -14.94 1.97 -24.71
N SER A 28 -14.48 0.82 -25.17
CA SER A 28 -13.68 -0.13 -24.40
C SER A 28 -12.49 -0.55 -25.25
N VAL A 29 -11.26 -0.28 -24.77
CA VAL A 29 -10.03 -0.44 -25.54
C VAL A 29 -9.20 -1.57 -24.94
N GLN A 30 -8.83 -2.57 -25.73
CA GLN A 30 -7.92 -3.63 -25.29
C GLN A 30 -6.54 -3.02 -25.01
N VAL A 31 -5.98 -3.29 -23.84
CA VAL A 31 -4.65 -2.88 -23.41
C VAL A 31 -3.79 -4.10 -23.03
N GLY A 32 -2.71 -3.93 -22.30
CA GLY A 32 -1.94 -5.05 -21.77
C GLY A 32 -2.64 -5.77 -20.61
N LEU A 33 -1.98 -6.80 -20.06
CA LEU A 33 -2.56 -7.66 -19.02
C LEU A 33 -2.57 -6.94 -17.66
N GLU A 34 -3.66 -7.11 -16.94
CA GLU A 34 -3.91 -6.54 -15.62
C GLU A 34 -3.64 -5.03 -15.56
N PRO A 35 -4.41 -4.21 -16.30
CA PRO A 35 -4.27 -2.77 -16.21
C PRO A 35 -4.65 -2.28 -14.81
N CYS A 36 -3.74 -1.55 -14.14
CA CYS A 36 -3.89 -1.23 -12.72
C CYS A 36 -3.93 0.27 -12.42
N SER A 37 -3.38 1.12 -13.29
CA SER A 37 -3.42 2.58 -13.13
C SER A 37 -3.58 3.27 -14.47
N VAL A 38 -4.13 4.50 -14.44
CA VAL A 38 -4.36 5.32 -15.63
C VAL A 38 -4.08 6.78 -15.33
N ALA A 39 -3.37 7.46 -16.24
CA ALA A 39 -3.13 8.89 -16.17
C ALA A 39 -3.32 9.55 -17.53
N ILE A 40 -3.68 10.82 -17.53
CA ILE A 40 -3.86 11.64 -18.72
C ILE A 40 -2.62 12.51 -18.90
N ALA A 41 -1.93 12.34 -20.01
CA ALA A 41 -0.79 13.16 -20.39
C ALA A 41 -1.22 14.60 -20.78
N PRO A 42 -0.32 15.61 -20.72
CA PRO A 42 -0.66 16.98 -21.10
C PRO A 42 -1.18 17.17 -22.52
N ASP A 43 -0.86 16.24 -23.43
CA ASP A 43 -1.34 16.23 -24.83
C ASP A 43 -2.71 15.57 -24.99
N GLY A 44 -3.33 15.08 -23.89
CA GLY A 44 -4.63 14.41 -23.89
C GLY A 44 -4.57 12.91 -24.13
N MET A 45 -3.41 12.32 -24.42
CA MET A 45 -3.26 10.87 -24.51
C MET A 45 -3.46 10.22 -23.16
N VAL A 46 -4.06 9.04 -23.14
CA VAL A 46 -4.32 8.26 -21.94
C VAL A 46 -3.30 7.14 -21.80
N TRP A 47 -2.56 7.17 -20.72
CA TRP A 47 -1.52 6.19 -20.42
C TRP A 47 -2.04 5.18 -19.41
N VAL A 48 -1.96 3.90 -19.75
CA VAL A 48 -2.46 2.77 -18.92
C VAL A 48 -1.29 1.89 -18.54
N VAL A 49 -1.12 1.69 -17.25
CA VAL A 49 -0.12 0.79 -16.67
C VAL A 49 -0.64 -0.64 -16.70
N ASN A 50 0.11 -1.55 -17.32
CA ASN A 50 -0.25 -2.97 -17.46
C ASN A 50 0.69 -3.81 -16.60
N HIS A 51 0.21 -4.23 -15.45
CA HIS A 51 0.98 -4.87 -14.39
C HIS A 51 1.67 -6.16 -14.84
N MET A 52 0.92 -7.08 -15.44
CA MET A 52 1.44 -8.40 -15.85
C MET A 52 2.06 -8.42 -17.27
N SER A 53 2.09 -7.28 -17.94
CA SER A 53 2.73 -7.18 -19.28
C SER A 53 3.98 -6.30 -19.26
N ASP A 54 4.43 -5.82 -18.10
CA ASP A 54 5.61 -4.96 -17.91
C ASP A 54 5.64 -3.80 -18.91
N SER A 55 4.47 -3.16 -19.09
CA SER A 55 4.29 -2.20 -20.18
C SER A 55 3.31 -1.08 -19.87
N ILE A 56 3.38 -0.05 -20.68
CA ILE A 56 2.42 1.06 -20.68
C ILE A 56 1.74 1.09 -22.07
N SER A 57 0.41 1.07 -22.07
CA SER A 57 -0.38 1.33 -23.29
C SER A 57 -0.74 2.81 -23.37
N ILE A 58 -0.37 3.48 -24.46
CA ILE A 58 -0.77 4.86 -24.74
C ILE A 58 -1.95 4.80 -25.70
N VAL A 59 -3.08 5.34 -25.26
CA VAL A 59 -4.36 5.32 -25.99
C VAL A 59 -4.68 6.72 -26.48
N ASP A 60 -5.08 6.83 -27.76
CA ASP A 60 -5.73 8.02 -28.31
C ASP A 60 -7.24 7.93 -28.05
N PRO A 61 -7.77 8.68 -27.06
CA PRO A 61 -9.18 8.61 -26.73
C PRO A 61 -10.09 9.37 -27.71
N ASP A 62 -9.52 10.24 -28.52
CA ASP A 62 -10.23 11.11 -29.47
C ASP A 62 -10.19 10.60 -30.92
N ALA A 63 -9.50 9.50 -31.15
CA ALA A 63 -9.58 8.80 -32.45
C ALA A 63 -11.03 8.40 -32.78
N ALA A 64 -11.39 8.35 -34.05
CA ALA A 64 -12.72 7.91 -34.48
C ALA A 64 -13.12 6.54 -33.90
N THR A 65 -12.14 5.70 -33.64
CA THR A 65 -12.23 4.48 -32.83
C THR A 65 -11.04 4.52 -31.88
N PRO A 66 -11.24 4.79 -30.56
CA PRO A 66 -10.17 4.80 -29.57
C PRO A 66 -9.34 3.52 -29.62
N ASN A 67 -8.02 3.65 -29.62
CA ASN A 67 -7.10 2.52 -29.73
C ASN A 67 -5.73 2.82 -29.13
N VAL A 68 -4.97 1.78 -28.85
CA VAL A 68 -3.56 1.90 -28.44
C VAL A 68 -2.73 2.35 -29.63
N VAL A 69 -2.09 3.50 -29.50
CA VAL A 69 -1.22 4.09 -30.54
C VAL A 69 0.25 3.78 -30.29
N ARG A 70 0.62 3.48 -29.05
CA ARG A 70 1.99 3.16 -28.65
C ARG A 70 2.01 2.26 -27.42
N THR A 71 3.01 1.36 -27.37
CA THR A 71 3.35 0.59 -26.16
C THR A 71 4.77 0.93 -25.75
N LEU A 72 4.97 1.22 -24.46
CA LEU A 72 6.29 1.35 -23.83
C LEU A 72 6.56 0.11 -22.99
N LEU A 73 7.84 -0.27 -22.87
CA LEU A 73 8.28 -1.36 -22.00
C LEU A 73 8.99 -0.76 -20.78
N VAL A 74 8.74 -1.33 -19.62
CA VAL A 74 9.27 -0.88 -18.33
C VAL A 74 9.81 -2.08 -17.52
N GLY A 75 10.19 -1.87 -16.26
CA GLY A 75 10.55 -2.96 -15.36
C GLY A 75 9.38 -3.87 -15.02
N ASP A 76 9.65 -4.90 -14.23
CA ASP A 76 8.65 -5.92 -13.86
C ASP A 76 7.55 -5.31 -12.97
N GLU A 77 6.34 -5.75 -13.20
CA GLU A 77 5.15 -5.44 -12.40
C GLU A 77 4.95 -3.94 -12.14
N PRO A 78 4.85 -3.10 -13.19
CA PRO A 78 4.56 -1.68 -13.03
C PRO A 78 3.19 -1.48 -12.36
N ARG A 79 3.09 -0.47 -11.47
CA ARG A 79 1.87 -0.33 -10.67
C ARG A 79 1.19 1.00 -10.77
N ASP A 80 1.94 2.11 -10.78
CA ASP A 80 1.35 3.44 -10.78
C ASP A 80 2.06 4.36 -11.77
N ILE A 81 1.37 5.46 -12.13
CA ILE A 81 1.87 6.46 -13.07
C ILE A 81 1.41 7.86 -12.67
N VAL A 82 2.34 8.80 -12.66
CA VAL A 82 2.06 10.22 -12.50
C VAL A 82 2.83 11.05 -13.51
N PHE A 83 2.31 12.24 -13.82
CA PHE A 83 2.98 13.23 -14.64
C PHE A 83 3.49 14.38 -13.77
N ALA A 84 4.77 14.72 -13.92
CA ALA A 84 5.44 15.76 -13.13
C ALA A 84 6.54 16.47 -13.94
N GLY A 85 7.31 17.31 -13.25
CA GLY A 85 8.38 18.10 -13.82
C GLY A 85 7.88 19.31 -14.61
N THR A 86 8.81 20.04 -15.21
CA THR A 86 8.49 21.27 -15.95
C THR A 86 7.47 20.99 -17.08
N GLY A 87 6.32 21.62 -17.01
CA GLY A 87 5.23 21.44 -17.97
C GLY A 87 4.45 20.13 -17.79
N GLY A 88 4.74 19.34 -16.74
CA GLY A 88 4.05 18.07 -16.47
C GLY A 88 4.28 16.99 -17.54
N THR A 89 5.36 17.08 -18.34
CA THR A 89 5.55 16.18 -19.48
C THR A 89 6.28 14.90 -19.15
N ARG A 90 6.80 14.77 -17.93
CA ARG A 90 7.52 13.57 -17.51
C ARG A 90 6.58 12.58 -16.84
N ALA A 91 6.45 11.41 -17.44
CA ALA A 91 5.72 10.28 -16.87
C ALA A 91 6.67 9.49 -15.95
N PHE A 92 6.31 9.35 -14.69
CA PHE A 92 6.99 8.52 -13.71
C PHE A 92 6.18 7.26 -13.50
N ILE A 93 6.79 6.09 -13.64
CA ILE A 93 6.16 4.77 -13.53
C ILE A 93 6.89 3.96 -12.48
N SER A 94 6.22 3.56 -11.40
CA SER A 94 6.78 2.64 -10.40
C SER A 94 6.79 1.21 -10.93
N THR A 95 7.85 0.45 -10.62
CA THR A 95 7.96 -0.97 -10.97
C THR A 95 8.43 -1.76 -9.75
N ALA A 96 7.82 -2.91 -9.48
CA ALA A 96 8.12 -3.71 -8.29
C ALA A 96 9.57 -4.17 -8.29
N HIS A 97 10.07 -4.61 -9.44
CA HIS A 97 11.42 -5.10 -9.62
C HIS A 97 12.04 -4.54 -10.90
N ARG A 98 13.34 -4.71 -11.05
CA ARG A 98 14.10 -4.19 -12.18
C ARG A 98 13.70 -4.79 -13.53
N GLY A 99 13.49 -6.09 -13.58
CA GLY A 99 13.06 -6.81 -14.77
C GLY A 99 14.06 -6.85 -15.92
N GLN A 100 13.71 -7.68 -16.91
CA GLN A 100 14.56 -7.93 -18.08
C GLN A 100 14.67 -6.71 -19.02
N GLN A 101 13.65 -5.87 -19.10
CA GLN A 101 13.62 -4.71 -19.99
C GLN A 101 14.75 -3.70 -19.70
N ARG A 102 15.21 -3.66 -18.44
CA ARG A 102 16.31 -2.81 -18.03
C ARG A 102 17.63 -3.12 -18.76
N THR A 103 17.81 -4.34 -19.21
CA THR A 103 19.01 -4.81 -19.92
C THR A 103 18.87 -4.79 -21.43
N ASP A 104 17.79 -4.24 -21.99
CA ASP A 104 17.59 -4.14 -23.44
C ASP A 104 18.72 -3.30 -24.07
N PRO A 105 19.42 -3.81 -25.11
CA PRO A 105 20.49 -3.09 -25.74
C PRO A 105 20.10 -1.73 -26.31
N SER A 106 18.82 -1.54 -26.69
CA SER A 106 18.34 -0.26 -27.24
C SER A 106 18.33 0.90 -26.26
N ILE A 107 18.29 0.61 -24.96
CA ILE A 107 18.33 1.62 -23.87
C ILE A 107 19.64 1.62 -23.11
N SER A 108 20.67 0.91 -23.57
CA SER A 108 21.96 0.78 -22.86
C SER A 108 22.68 2.09 -22.55
N ALA A 109 22.35 3.18 -23.26
CA ALA A 109 22.87 4.53 -23.00
C ALA A 109 22.06 5.31 -21.96
N VAL A 110 20.91 4.82 -21.54
CA VAL A 110 20.06 5.50 -20.56
C VAL A 110 20.67 5.35 -19.16
N VAL A 111 20.76 6.45 -18.44
CA VAL A 111 21.25 6.41 -17.05
C VAL A 111 20.29 5.62 -16.18
N GLY A 112 20.80 4.66 -15.47
CA GLY A 112 20.04 3.70 -14.68
C GLY A 112 19.75 2.38 -15.42
N ALA A 113 19.92 2.30 -16.75
CA ALA A 113 19.81 1.02 -17.47
C ALA A 113 20.97 0.07 -17.15
N GLY A 114 20.78 -1.20 -17.50
CA GLY A 114 21.79 -2.25 -17.27
C GLY A 114 21.63 -2.88 -15.90
N ASP A 115 22.57 -3.68 -15.56
CA ASP A 115 22.80 -4.48 -14.44
C ASP A 115 21.79 -5.34 -13.82
N PRO A 116 22.17 -6.53 -13.87
CA PRO A 116 21.52 -7.61 -13.15
C PRO A 116 21.61 -7.43 -11.64
N GLN A 117 20.51 -7.14 -11.05
CA GLN A 117 20.30 -7.05 -9.61
C GLN A 117 20.82 -8.23 -8.79
N LEU A 118 20.98 -9.40 -9.43
CA LEU A 118 21.34 -10.64 -8.73
C LEU A 118 22.84 -10.92 -8.67
N THR A 119 23.67 -10.13 -9.32
CA THR A 119 25.11 -10.37 -9.41
C THR A 119 25.95 -9.46 -8.52
N ILE A 120 25.39 -8.37 -8.03
CA ILE A 120 26.08 -7.41 -7.17
C ILE A 120 25.30 -7.26 -5.86
N THR A 121 25.99 -7.32 -4.74
CA THR A 121 25.38 -7.12 -3.42
C THR A 121 25.18 -5.65 -3.11
N SER A 122 24.19 -5.36 -2.26
CA SER A 122 23.94 -4.00 -1.71
C SER A 122 23.66 -2.92 -2.77
N ILE A 123 23.12 -3.30 -3.92
CA ILE A 123 22.62 -2.36 -4.91
C ILE A 123 21.11 -2.14 -4.75
N PRO A 124 20.59 -0.97 -5.15
CA PRO A 124 19.17 -0.71 -5.20
C PRO A 124 18.44 -1.73 -6.08
N ARG A 125 17.24 -2.12 -5.72
CA ARG A 125 16.46 -3.15 -6.45
C ARG A 125 15.14 -2.66 -7.01
N SER A 126 14.68 -1.51 -6.55
CA SER A 126 13.44 -0.88 -6.99
C SER A 126 13.73 0.24 -7.98
N ASP A 127 12.84 0.41 -8.93
CA ASP A 127 13.00 1.40 -9.99
C ASP A 127 11.74 2.25 -10.18
N VAL A 128 11.98 3.51 -10.59
CA VAL A 128 10.97 4.36 -11.23
C VAL A 128 11.46 4.70 -12.63
N TRP A 129 10.71 4.29 -13.63
CA TRP A 129 11.00 4.60 -15.03
C TRP A 129 10.43 5.95 -15.41
N VAL A 130 11.24 6.80 -16.00
CA VAL A 130 10.83 8.16 -16.37
C VAL A 130 10.90 8.31 -17.88
N PHE A 131 9.76 8.66 -18.49
CA PHE A 131 9.68 8.99 -19.93
C PHE A 131 9.32 10.45 -20.12
N ASP A 132 9.83 11.05 -21.17
CA ASP A 132 9.35 12.34 -21.67
C ASP A 132 8.21 12.09 -22.68
N SER A 133 6.96 12.44 -22.32
CA SER A 133 5.79 12.20 -23.18
C SER A 133 5.89 12.89 -24.55
N THR A 134 6.73 13.92 -24.66
CA THR A 134 6.97 14.64 -25.93
C THR A 134 8.05 13.99 -26.80
N SER A 135 8.83 13.05 -26.26
CA SER A 135 9.97 12.43 -26.93
C SER A 135 10.21 10.98 -26.51
N LEU A 136 9.37 10.08 -26.97
CA LEU A 136 9.41 8.66 -26.59
C LEU A 136 10.43 7.82 -27.36
N GLY A 137 11.20 8.42 -28.28
CA GLY A 137 12.09 7.69 -29.17
C GLY A 137 11.34 6.86 -30.23
N THR A 138 12.09 6.18 -31.09
CA THR A 138 11.55 5.38 -32.22
C THR A 138 11.68 3.88 -32.03
N THR A 139 12.38 3.43 -30.99
CA THR A 139 12.56 2.00 -30.68
C THR A 139 11.25 1.37 -30.18
N PHE A 140 11.09 0.08 -30.42
CA PHE A 140 10.03 -0.68 -29.76
C PHE A 140 10.23 -0.60 -28.24
N GLY A 141 9.16 -0.38 -27.50
CA GLY A 141 9.24 -0.17 -26.04
C GLY A 141 9.58 1.26 -25.60
N GLY A 142 9.93 2.15 -26.52
CA GLY A 142 10.30 3.53 -26.20
C GLY A 142 11.73 3.67 -25.65
N THR A 143 12.13 4.91 -25.37
CA THR A 143 13.41 5.20 -24.74
C THR A 143 13.13 6.04 -23.48
N PRO A 144 13.33 5.51 -22.27
CA PRO A 144 13.16 6.28 -21.05
C PRO A 144 14.18 7.40 -20.97
N LEU A 145 13.81 8.51 -20.37
CA LEU A 145 14.71 9.61 -20.08
C LEU A 145 15.73 9.22 -19.01
N ARG A 146 15.28 8.49 -18.00
CA ARG A 146 16.07 7.95 -16.91
C ARG A 146 15.35 6.80 -16.22
N ILE A 147 16.09 5.91 -15.56
CA ILE A 147 15.59 4.93 -14.60
C ILE A 147 16.18 5.31 -13.25
N LEU A 148 15.35 5.79 -12.33
CA LEU A 148 15.72 6.10 -10.96
C LEU A 148 15.74 4.81 -10.14
N SER A 149 16.78 4.59 -9.33
CA SER A 149 16.95 3.37 -8.57
C SER A 149 17.12 3.67 -7.09
N PHE A 150 16.45 2.91 -6.24
CA PHE A 150 16.51 3.08 -4.78
C PHE A 150 16.38 1.73 -4.05
N PHE A 151 16.79 1.71 -2.79
CA PHE A 151 16.83 0.49 -1.99
C PHE A 151 15.49 0.31 -1.27
N SER A 152 14.61 -0.46 -1.87
CA SER A 152 13.26 -0.75 -1.38
C SER A 152 12.77 -2.09 -1.92
N ASP A 153 11.62 -2.52 -1.47
CA ASP A 153 10.89 -3.69 -2.00
C ASP A 153 9.52 -3.25 -2.53
N THR A 154 9.23 -3.66 -3.76
CA THR A 154 7.91 -3.52 -4.39
C THR A 154 7.30 -2.12 -4.29
N PRO A 155 7.93 -1.06 -4.84
CA PRO A 155 7.32 0.27 -4.84
C PRO A 155 6.03 0.25 -5.68
N ARG A 156 4.96 0.88 -5.17
CA ARG A 156 3.66 0.91 -5.87
C ARG A 156 3.13 2.31 -6.06
N ALA A 157 2.78 3.00 -4.99
CA ALA A 157 2.09 4.29 -5.09
C ALA A 157 3.03 5.43 -5.45
N LEU A 158 2.53 6.34 -6.25
CA LEU A 158 3.19 7.59 -6.63
C LEU A 158 2.32 8.80 -6.25
N ALA A 159 2.96 9.88 -5.82
CA ALA A 159 2.30 11.17 -5.63
C ALA A 159 3.18 12.31 -6.12
N VAL A 160 2.58 13.44 -6.46
CA VAL A 160 3.27 14.62 -6.99
C VAL A 160 3.06 15.79 -6.06
N SER A 161 4.13 16.54 -5.78
CA SER A 161 4.04 17.80 -5.04
C SER A 161 3.10 18.78 -5.73
N PRO A 162 2.48 19.71 -5.00
CA PRO A 162 1.56 20.70 -5.60
C PRO A 162 2.18 21.58 -6.68
N THR A 163 3.51 21.75 -6.63
CA THR A 163 4.29 22.48 -7.63
C THR A 163 4.72 21.64 -8.83
N GLY A 164 4.57 20.32 -8.74
CA GLY A 164 5.00 19.39 -9.78
C GLY A 164 6.49 19.15 -9.88
N ASP A 165 7.28 19.64 -8.93
CA ASP A 165 8.74 19.56 -8.92
C ASP A 165 9.31 18.38 -8.13
N ALA A 166 8.49 17.70 -7.32
CA ALA A 166 8.84 16.48 -6.63
C ALA A 166 7.85 15.35 -6.92
N VAL A 167 8.36 14.12 -6.95
CA VAL A 167 7.59 12.88 -7.03
C VAL A 167 7.97 12.01 -5.84
N TYR A 168 6.95 11.55 -5.12
CA TYR A 168 7.09 10.63 -3.99
C TYR A 168 6.69 9.22 -4.40
N VAL A 169 7.39 8.24 -3.86
CA VAL A 169 7.24 6.81 -4.17
C VAL A 169 7.13 6.04 -2.88
N ALA A 170 6.06 5.29 -2.67
CA ALA A 170 5.88 4.44 -1.48
C ALA A 170 6.25 2.97 -1.78
N ALA A 171 7.00 2.36 -0.86
CA ALA A 171 7.27 0.94 -0.83
C ALA A 171 6.02 0.18 -0.36
N PHE A 172 5.53 -0.77 -1.16
CA PHE A 172 4.34 -1.55 -0.79
C PHE A 172 4.64 -2.50 0.37
N HIS A 173 5.66 -3.34 0.23
CA HIS A 173 6.17 -4.21 1.29
C HIS A 173 7.26 -3.48 2.08
N SER A 174 6.87 -2.44 2.82
CA SER A 174 7.83 -1.65 3.59
C SER A 174 8.36 -2.41 4.79
N GLY A 175 7.54 -3.27 5.38
CA GLY A 175 7.87 -4.00 6.59
C GLY A 175 7.70 -3.13 7.85
N ASN A 176 8.08 -3.68 8.99
CA ASN A 176 7.96 -3.00 10.29
C ASN A 176 9.17 -3.25 11.19
N GLN A 177 10.32 -3.49 10.60
CA GLN A 177 11.57 -3.79 11.29
C GLN A 177 11.46 -4.98 12.27
N THR A 178 10.69 -6.01 11.92
CA THR A 178 10.68 -7.27 12.67
C THR A 178 11.59 -8.29 12.03
N THR A 179 12.13 -9.20 12.84
CA THR A 179 12.91 -10.35 12.37
C THR A 179 12.71 -11.53 13.29
N VAL A 180 13.13 -12.74 12.84
CA VAL A 180 12.97 -13.97 13.61
C VAL A 180 14.31 -14.43 14.16
N ILE A 181 14.38 -14.61 15.45
CA ILE A 181 15.46 -15.31 16.14
C ILE A 181 15.18 -16.80 16.03
N PRO A 182 16.12 -17.60 15.50
CA PRO A 182 15.93 -19.03 15.38
C PRO A 182 15.64 -19.71 16.72
N GLU A 183 14.73 -20.68 16.76
CA GLU A 183 14.34 -21.44 17.96
C GLU A 183 15.55 -21.91 18.78
N ARG A 184 16.58 -22.45 18.15
CA ARG A 184 17.82 -22.90 18.81
C ARG A 184 18.58 -21.81 19.60
N THR A 185 18.27 -20.55 19.41
CA THR A 185 18.87 -19.38 20.08
C THR A 185 18.00 -18.91 21.23
N VAL A 186 16.70 -19.21 21.16
CA VAL A 186 15.74 -18.97 22.23
C VAL A 186 15.97 -20.05 23.30
N CYS A 187 15.87 -19.69 24.57
CA CYS A 187 16.07 -20.66 25.66
C CYS A 187 14.95 -21.71 25.69
N ASP A 188 15.30 -22.97 25.97
CA ASP A 188 14.34 -24.06 26.03
C ASP A 188 13.20 -23.78 27.02
N GLY A 189 12.01 -24.17 26.63
CA GLY A 189 10.79 -24.05 27.39
C GLY A 189 10.24 -22.63 27.44
N PHE A 190 9.03 -22.52 27.94
CA PHE A 190 8.26 -21.27 27.95
C PHE A 190 8.50 -20.43 29.23
N THR A 191 9.65 -20.60 29.86
CA THR A 191 9.98 -19.78 31.03
C THR A 191 10.73 -18.54 30.56
N ALA A 192 9.98 -17.52 30.14
CA ALA A 192 10.52 -16.29 29.60
C ALA A 192 11.59 -15.64 30.47
N ALA A 193 11.53 -15.84 31.80
CA ALA A 193 12.43 -15.21 32.77
C ALA A 193 13.77 -15.93 32.99
N VAL A 194 14.03 -17.08 32.36
CA VAL A 194 15.26 -17.85 32.62
C VAL A 194 16.25 -17.69 31.46
N PRO A 195 17.31 -16.86 31.63
CA PRO A 195 18.39 -16.75 30.66
C PRO A 195 19.15 -18.04 30.45
N CYS A 196 19.65 -18.27 29.24
CA CYS A 196 20.48 -19.42 28.88
C CYS A 196 21.65 -19.02 27.98
N ASN A 197 22.64 -19.91 27.87
CA ASN A 197 23.70 -19.76 26.88
C ASN A 197 23.28 -20.41 25.57
N ALA A 198 23.00 -19.62 24.55
CA ALA A 198 22.72 -20.10 23.22
C ALA A 198 24.01 -20.41 22.44
N PRO A 199 23.97 -21.36 21.48
CA PRO A 199 25.09 -21.61 20.61
C PRO A 199 25.46 -20.37 19.79
N GLY A 200 26.74 -20.10 19.62
CA GLY A 200 27.21 -19.06 18.73
C GLY A 200 26.97 -19.38 17.25
N PHE A 201 26.87 -18.36 16.42
CA PHE A 201 26.75 -18.48 14.96
C PHE A 201 28.11 -18.31 14.29
N GLY A 202 28.35 -19.04 13.20
CA GLY A 202 29.50 -18.83 12.35
C GLY A 202 30.87 -18.97 13.03
N GLY A 203 30.95 -19.79 14.12
CA GLY A 203 32.19 -19.99 14.88
C GLY A 203 32.43 -18.97 15.99
N ASN A 204 31.49 -18.07 16.24
CA ASN A 204 31.53 -17.16 17.39
C ASN A 204 31.18 -17.91 18.69
N PRO A 205 31.69 -17.43 19.85
CA PRO A 205 31.28 -17.98 21.14
C PRO A 205 29.78 -17.81 21.35
N GLY A 206 29.17 -18.69 22.14
CA GLY A 206 27.80 -18.56 22.54
C GLY A 206 27.57 -17.30 23.40
N PHE A 207 26.37 -16.80 23.38
CA PHE A 207 25.94 -15.60 24.11
C PHE A 207 24.91 -15.97 25.17
N LEU A 208 24.83 -15.17 26.22
CA LEU A 208 23.75 -15.26 27.19
C LEU A 208 22.50 -14.60 26.59
N MET A 209 21.48 -15.42 26.31
CA MET A 209 20.19 -14.96 25.81
C MET A 209 19.23 -14.67 26.95
N PRO A 210 18.30 -13.70 26.78
CA PRO A 210 17.47 -13.19 27.87
C PRO A 210 16.43 -14.17 28.41
N GLY A 211 16.04 -15.20 27.68
CA GLY A 211 15.09 -16.20 28.15
C GLY A 211 14.43 -17.04 27.08
N GLY A 212 13.38 -17.75 27.44
CA GLY A 212 12.53 -18.54 26.58
C GLY A 212 11.41 -17.76 25.93
N LEU A 213 10.53 -18.44 25.19
CA LEU A 213 9.39 -17.83 24.53
C LEU A 213 8.45 -17.13 25.52
N PRO A 214 7.89 -15.96 25.17
CA PRO A 214 6.77 -15.37 25.89
C PRO A 214 5.55 -16.29 25.90
N GLY A 215 4.63 -16.10 26.89
CA GLY A 215 3.34 -16.80 26.85
C GLY A 215 2.44 -16.29 25.71
N PRO A 216 1.33 -17.00 25.42
CA PRO A 216 0.84 -18.21 26.10
C PRO A 216 1.64 -19.46 25.76
N ASN A 217 1.69 -20.42 26.67
CA ASN A 217 2.45 -21.67 26.52
C ASN A 217 1.60 -22.81 25.99
N ASP A 218 0.30 -22.60 25.87
CA ASP A 218 -0.66 -23.56 25.34
C ASP A 218 -1.26 -23.03 24.03
N ASN A 219 -1.53 -23.92 23.10
CA ASN A 219 -2.25 -23.59 21.88
C ASN A 219 -3.77 -23.43 22.12
N ALA A 220 -4.52 -23.00 21.10
CA ALA A 220 -5.97 -22.81 21.17
C ALA A 220 -6.75 -24.06 21.57
N ALA A 221 -6.20 -25.27 21.39
CA ALA A 221 -6.82 -26.53 21.82
C ALA A 221 -6.47 -26.92 23.26
N GLY A 222 -5.67 -26.10 23.98
CA GLY A 222 -5.24 -26.35 25.37
C GLY A 222 -4.11 -27.39 25.48
N GLY A 223 -3.43 -27.71 24.39
CA GLY A 223 -2.19 -28.51 24.41
C GLY A 223 -0.97 -27.60 24.41
N PRO A 224 0.22 -28.12 24.79
CA PRO A 224 1.45 -27.30 24.76
C PRO A 224 1.65 -26.70 23.36
N ALA A 225 1.91 -25.40 23.29
CA ALA A 225 2.30 -24.74 22.06
C ALA A 225 3.68 -25.25 21.61
N PRO A 226 3.95 -25.34 20.30
CA PRO A 226 5.27 -25.73 19.81
C PRO A 226 6.31 -24.68 20.17
N GLU A 227 7.53 -25.12 20.42
CA GLU A 227 8.68 -24.21 20.47
C GLU A 227 8.96 -23.71 19.04
N THR A 228 8.99 -22.39 18.89
CA THR A 228 9.16 -21.70 17.60
C THR A 228 10.33 -20.72 17.65
N GLY A 229 10.67 -20.10 16.54
CA GLY A 229 11.48 -18.88 16.55
C GLY A 229 10.76 -17.74 17.28
N LEU A 230 11.52 -16.81 17.82
CA LEU A 230 11.01 -15.62 18.49
C LEU A 230 11.04 -14.44 17.52
N ILE A 231 9.91 -13.77 17.35
CA ILE A 231 9.85 -12.53 16.59
C ILE A 231 10.25 -11.38 17.50
N VAL A 232 11.13 -10.53 17.03
CA VAL A 232 11.58 -9.32 17.70
C VAL A 232 11.47 -8.12 16.77
N ARG A 233 11.26 -6.95 17.35
CA ARG A 233 11.10 -5.68 16.64
C ARG A 233 12.16 -4.70 17.10
N LYS A 234 12.66 -3.88 16.16
CA LYS A 234 13.57 -2.78 16.51
C LYS A 234 12.81 -1.65 17.18
N ASP A 235 13.22 -1.28 18.38
CA ASP A 235 12.71 -0.09 19.07
C ASP A 235 13.45 1.15 18.53
N ASN A 236 12.73 1.98 17.83
CA ASN A 236 13.28 3.19 17.19
C ASN A 236 13.72 4.28 18.18
N THR A 237 13.33 4.15 19.46
CA THR A 237 13.75 5.08 20.53
C THR A 237 15.08 4.69 21.12
N THR A 238 15.28 3.39 21.39
CA THR A 238 16.50 2.86 22.01
C THR A 238 17.51 2.36 20.97
N GLY A 239 17.03 1.94 19.80
CA GLY A 239 17.79 1.26 18.77
C GLY A 239 18.02 -0.23 19.04
N GLU A 240 17.43 -0.77 20.11
CA GLU A 240 17.56 -2.17 20.53
C GLU A 240 16.52 -3.05 19.84
N TRP A 241 16.86 -4.32 19.65
CA TRP A 241 15.93 -5.35 19.18
C TRP A 241 15.22 -5.98 20.38
N ASN A 242 13.94 -5.68 20.52
CA ASN A 242 13.15 -6.12 21.65
C ASN A 242 12.05 -7.12 21.26
N ASP A 243 11.78 -8.07 22.15
CA ASP A 243 10.56 -8.87 22.06
C ASP A 243 9.37 -8.16 22.75
N GLU A 244 8.19 -8.77 22.71
CA GLU A 244 6.97 -8.22 23.31
C GLU A 244 7.07 -7.96 24.83
N LEU A 245 8.04 -8.58 25.52
CA LEU A 245 8.32 -8.36 26.94
C LEU A 245 9.36 -7.26 27.18
N GLY A 246 9.86 -6.61 26.13
CA GLY A 246 10.90 -5.58 26.19
C GLY A 246 12.28 -6.13 26.57
N ARG A 247 12.58 -7.40 26.28
CA ARG A 247 13.89 -7.99 26.51
C ARG A 247 14.81 -7.74 25.32
N ASP A 248 16.03 -7.32 25.59
CA ASP A 248 17.06 -7.00 24.59
C ASP A 248 17.64 -8.29 23.94
N TRP A 249 17.58 -8.35 22.62
CA TRP A 249 18.07 -9.44 21.77
C TRP A 249 19.17 -9.03 20.79
N ASP A 250 19.79 -7.88 20.94
CA ASP A 250 20.84 -7.35 20.05
C ASP A 250 21.96 -8.35 19.76
N LEU A 251 22.35 -9.14 20.78
CA LEU A 251 23.38 -10.16 20.62
C LEU A 251 23.01 -11.28 19.64
N ALA A 252 21.73 -11.47 19.35
CA ALA A 252 21.25 -12.48 18.42
C ALA A 252 21.11 -11.95 16.99
N ILE A 253 21.17 -10.63 16.77
CA ILE A 253 20.91 -9.99 15.48
C ILE A 253 22.17 -9.29 14.97
N PRO A 254 22.89 -9.90 14.00
CA PRO A 254 24.16 -9.37 13.51
C PRO A 254 24.01 -8.40 12.31
N PHE A 255 22.86 -7.77 12.11
CA PHE A 255 22.59 -6.88 10.98
C PHE A 255 21.68 -5.71 11.37
N GLU A 256 21.64 -4.70 10.51
CA GLU A 256 20.72 -3.58 10.58
C GLU A 256 19.68 -3.70 9.46
N LEU A 257 18.44 -3.34 9.76
CA LEU A 257 17.36 -3.18 8.78
C LEU A 257 17.05 -1.70 8.62
N PRO A 258 17.34 -1.09 7.46
CA PRO A 258 16.82 0.23 7.15
C PRO A 258 15.29 0.15 7.00
N ASP A 259 14.62 1.21 7.42
CA ASP A 259 13.15 1.32 7.35
C ASP A 259 12.80 2.55 6.51
N HIS A 260 13.08 2.47 5.23
CA HIS A 260 12.77 3.54 4.30
C HIS A 260 11.49 3.21 3.54
N ASP A 261 10.42 3.90 3.87
CA ASP A 261 9.06 3.60 3.40
C ASP A 261 8.65 4.43 2.20
N VAL A 262 9.01 5.73 2.20
CA VAL A 262 8.67 6.66 1.13
C VAL A 262 9.92 7.40 0.68
N PHE A 263 10.09 7.50 -0.64
CA PHE A 263 11.22 8.15 -1.29
C PHE A 263 10.76 9.35 -2.10
N GLY A 264 11.42 10.48 -1.96
CA GLY A 264 11.16 11.71 -2.72
C GLY A 264 12.26 12.02 -3.72
N PHE A 265 11.88 12.26 -4.97
CA PHE A 265 12.79 12.60 -6.06
C PHE A 265 12.45 13.96 -6.66
N ASN A 266 13.45 14.75 -6.99
CA ASN A 266 13.23 15.97 -7.76
C ASN A 266 12.88 15.61 -9.22
N ALA A 267 11.67 15.98 -9.64
CA ALA A 267 11.11 15.63 -10.96
C ALA A 267 11.84 16.29 -12.13
N ASN A 268 12.66 17.30 -11.89
CA ASN A 268 13.39 18.04 -12.92
C ASN A 268 14.84 17.57 -13.09
N THR A 269 15.54 17.29 -11.99
CA THR A 269 16.95 16.86 -12.05
C THR A 269 17.08 15.35 -12.26
N LEU A 270 16.11 14.56 -11.79
CA LEU A 270 16.09 13.10 -11.87
C LEU A 270 17.36 12.48 -11.24
N ASP A 271 17.77 13.00 -10.10
CA ASP A 271 18.96 12.55 -9.38
C ASP A 271 18.58 11.55 -8.29
N ASP A 272 19.09 10.33 -8.39
CA ASP A 272 18.88 9.21 -7.46
C ASP A 272 20.10 8.93 -6.56
N THR A 273 21.05 9.86 -6.49
CA THR A 273 22.12 9.75 -5.50
C THR A 273 21.54 9.88 -4.08
N PRO A 274 21.93 9.02 -3.11
CA PRO A 274 21.30 8.99 -1.78
C PRO A 274 21.23 10.34 -1.06
N ALA A 275 22.15 11.24 -1.31
CA ALA A 275 22.16 12.58 -0.71
C ALA A 275 21.08 13.52 -1.28
N ASN A 276 20.48 13.18 -2.42
CA ASN A 276 19.48 13.98 -3.13
C ASN A 276 18.11 13.29 -3.18
N VAL A 277 18.01 12.13 -2.55
CA VAL A 277 16.74 11.40 -2.37
C VAL A 277 16.25 11.68 -0.96
N GLU A 278 15.05 12.18 -0.85
CA GLU A 278 14.36 12.31 0.42
C GLU A 278 13.85 10.95 0.86
N MET A 279 13.94 10.64 2.16
CA MET A 279 13.50 9.36 2.72
C MET A 279 12.67 9.59 3.97
N PHE A 280 11.56 8.87 4.09
CA PHE A 280 10.70 8.86 5.26
C PHE A 280 10.61 7.44 5.79
N ASP A 281 10.77 7.30 7.09
CA ASP A 281 10.84 6.04 7.82
C ASP A 281 9.61 5.89 8.71
N HIS A 282 9.19 4.66 9.01
CA HIS A 282 8.12 4.32 9.97
C HIS A 282 6.73 4.82 9.56
N ALA A 283 6.43 4.84 8.27
CA ALA A 283 5.10 5.20 7.77
C ALA A 283 4.08 4.06 8.00
N GLY A 284 4.49 2.82 7.87
CA GLY A 284 3.64 1.64 8.08
C GLY A 284 4.22 0.37 7.46
N THR A 285 3.59 -0.77 7.72
CA THR A 285 4.06 -2.07 7.24
C THR A 285 3.77 -2.31 5.77
N ILE A 286 2.53 -2.01 5.34
CA ILE A 286 2.08 -2.14 3.94
C ILE A 286 1.52 -0.79 3.52
N LEU A 287 2.11 -0.16 2.50
CA LEU A 287 1.70 1.14 2.01
C LEU A 287 0.92 1.00 0.70
N PHE A 288 -0.31 1.51 0.67
CA PHE A 288 -1.22 1.27 -0.45
C PHE A 288 -1.27 2.40 -1.46
N ASN A 289 -1.43 3.64 -0.99
CA ASN A 289 -1.62 4.80 -1.85
C ASN A 289 -1.10 6.09 -1.19
N MET A 290 -0.92 7.13 -1.98
CA MET A 290 -0.50 8.44 -1.49
C MET A 290 -1.28 9.56 -2.17
N VAL A 291 -1.49 10.64 -1.43
CA VAL A 291 -1.98 11.92 -1.96
C VAL A 291 -1.26 13.06 -1.26
N VAL A 292 -0.97 14.14 -1.98
CA VAL A 292 -0.41 15.35 -1.38
C VAL A 292 -1.51 16.39 -1.19
N ASN A 293 -1.64 16.89 0.03
CA ASN A 293 -2.58 17.97 0.30
C ASN A 293 -2.15 19.24 -0.45
N PRO A 294 -2.96 19.76 -1.38
CA PRO A 294 -2.56 20.89 -2.23
C PRO A 294 -2.40 22.20 -1.44
N VAL A 295 -2.89 22.26 -0.19
CA VAL A 295 -2.85 23.46 0.66
C VAL A 295 -1.67 23.42 1.62
N SER A 296 -1.51 22.33 2.36
CA SER A 296 -0.44 22.19 3.36
C SER A 296 0.88 21.68 2.77
N GLY A 297 0.84 21.00 1.62
CA GLY A 297 1.97 20.30 1.04
C GLY A 297 2.30 18.96 1.72
N LYS A 298 1.60 18.60 2.80
CA LYS A 298 1.84 17.33 3.49
C LYS A 298 1.41 16.14 2.63
N ILE A 299 2.16 15.05 2.76
CA ILE A 299 1.89 13.79 2.06
C ILE A 299 1.09 12.89 2.99
N LEU A 300 -0.03 12.39 2.52
CA LEU A 300 -0.84 11.39 3.23
C LEU A 300 -0.62 10.03 2.57
N VAL A 301 -0.31 9.02 3.39
CA VAL A 301 -0.04 7.65 2.95
C VAL A 301 -1.05 6.72 3.62
N SER A 302 -1.92 6.09 2.83
CA SER A 302 -2.80 5.02 3.36
C SER A 302 -2.00 3.75 3.53
N ASN A 303 -2.12 3.13 4.71
CA ASN A 303 -1.31 1.98 5.07
C ASN A 303 -1.97 1.11 6.14
N THR A 304 -1.34 -0.03 6.40
CA THR A 304 -1.58 -0.84 7.59
C THR A 304 -0.30 -1.02 8.38
N GLU A 305 -0.44 -1.14 9.69
CA GLU A 305 0.64 -1.50 10.61
C GLU A 305 0.34 -2.84 11.23
N MET A 306 1.24 -3.80 11.07
CA MET A 306 1.06 -5.17 11.54
C MET A 306 1.64 -5.36 12.94
N GLN A 307 0.98 -6.18 13.77
CA GLN A 307 1.38 -6.50 15.15
C GLN A 307 1.94 -7.93 15.23
N ASN A 308 2.80 -8.29 14.29
CA ASN A 308 3.30 -9.67 14.13
C ASN A 308 4.33 -10.07 15.19
N GLU A 309 4.90 -9.12 15.93
CA GLU A 309 5.83 -9.40 17.04
C GLU A 309 5.12 -9.98 18.27
N VAL A 310 3.79 -9.81 18.37
CA VAL A 310 2.97 -10.40 19.41
C VAL A 310 2.41 -11.74 18.94
N ARG A 311 2.46 -12.77 19.77
CA ARG A 311 1.89 -14.08 19.45
C ARG A 311 0.42 -13.97 19.09
N PHE A 312 0.00 -14.61 18.00
CA PHE A 312 -1.32 -14.43 17.42
C PHE A 312 -2.43 -14.97 18.32
N GLU A 313 -2.29 -16.19 18.81
CA GLU A 313 -3.35 -16.88 19.54
C GLU A 313 -2.86 -17.71 20.71
N GLY A 314 -3.76 -17.93 21.67
CA GLY A 314 -3.63 -18.85 22.79
C GLY A 314 -4.94 -18.94 23.54
N PRO A 315 -5.17 -19.97 24.36
CA PRO A 315 -6.40 -20.13 25.12
C PRO A 315 -6.52 -19.10 26.25
N GLY A 316 -7.75 -18.63 26.48
CA GLY A 316 -8.08 -17.79 27.63
C GLY A 316 -7.55 -16.35 27.56
N VAL A 317 -7.43 -15.73 28.73
CA VAL A 317 -6.93 -14.37 28.91
C VAL A 317 -5.45 -14.41 29.20
N HIS A 318 -4.63 -13.85 28.33
CA HIS A 318 -3.18 -13.89 28.44
C HIS A 318 -2.57 -12.54 28.82
N GLY A 319 -3.35 -11.64 29.40
CA GLY A 319 -2.85 -10.38 29.96
C GLY A 319 -2.19 -9.44 28.95
N GLY A 320 -2.68 -9.45 27.69
CA GLY A 320 -2.10 -8.68 26.60
C GLY A 320 -0.96 -9.38 25.87
N SER A 321 -0.70 -10.66 26.19
CA SER A 321 0.32 -11.47 25.51
C SER A 321 -0.18 -12.16 24.23
N THR A 322 -1.34 -11.77 23.70
CA THR A 322 -1.86 -12.23 22.41
C THR A 322 -2.36 -11.06 21.59
N VAL A 323 -2.29 -11.22 20.27
CA VAL A 323 -2.74 -10.19 19.31
C VAL A 323 -4.27 -10.12 19.15
N GLN A 324 -5.05 -10.89 19.89
CA GLN A 324 -6.50 -11.07 19.75
C GLN A 324 -7.26 -9.78 19.39
N GLY A 325 -7.79 -9.71 18.18
CA GLY A 325 -8.53 -8.56 17.68
C GLY A 325 -7.67 -7.34 17.31
N HIS A 326 -6.34 -7.39 17.46
CA HIS A 326 -5.40 -6.33 17.14
C HIS A 326 -4.30 -6.83 16.19
N VAL A 327 -4.68 -7.45 15.09
CA VAL A 327 -3.75 -8.02 14.11
C VAL A 327 -3.03 -6.93 13.33
N SER A 328 -3.79 -5.91 12.92
CA SER A 328 -3.27 -4.78 12.15
C SER A 328 -4.08 -3.52 12.44
N GLU A 329 -3.45 -2.38 12.33
CA GLU A 329 -4.11 -1.07 12.38
C GLU A 329 -4.22 -0.50 10.97
N SER A 330 -5.43 -0.10 10.58
CA SER A 330 -5.66 0.70 9.37
C SER A 330 -5.31 2.15 9.63
N ARG A 331 -4.37 2.71 8.86
CA ARG A 331 -3.77 4.03 9.14
C ARG A 331 -3.75 4.95 7.93
N ILE A 332 -3.65 6.25 8.20
CA ILE A 332 -3.11 7.26 7.29
C ILE A 332 -1.89 7.87 7.99
N SER A 333 -0.72 7.73 7.40
CA SER A 333 0.48 8.40 7.91
C SER A 333 0.65 9.75 7.24
N VAL A 334 0.83 10.79 8.04
CA VAL A 334 1.02 12.17 7.60
C VAL A 334 2.51 12.49 7.59
N LEU A 335 3.06 12.72 6.41
CA LEU A 335 4.46 13.04 6.22
C LEU A 335 4.62 14.54 5.96
N THR A 336 5.62 15.12 6.60
CA THR A 336 6.00 16.52 6.37
C THR A 336 7.39 16.55 5.77
N ASP A 337 7.50 17.16 4.59
CA ASP A 337 8.71 17.34 3.82
C ASP A 337 9.79 18.18 4.55
N LEU A 338 10.98 18.25 3.98
CA LEU A 338 12.10 19.04 4.50
C LEU A 338 11.67 20.46 4.92
N PRO A 339 12.27 20.98 6.01
CA PRO A 339 13.46 20.47 6.71
C PRO A 339 13.20 19.50 7.86
N THR A 340 11.96 19.12 8.13
CA THR A 340 11.61 18.36 9.33
C THR A 340 11.55 16.85 9.13
N ASN A 341 11.21 16.35 7.93
CA ASN A 341 11.05 14.93 7.59
C ASN A 341 10.34 14.15 8.71
N THR A 342 9.15 14.61 9.11
CA THR A 342 8.38 13.94 10.16
C THR A 342 7.38 12.97 9.55
N VAL A 343 7.17 11.86 10.23
CA VAL A 343 6.13 10.87 9.94
C VAL A 343 5.25 10.73 11.16
N GLU A 344 3.96 10.96 10.99
CA GLU A 344 2.98 10.93 12.06
C GLU A 344 1.83 10.00 11.69
N PRO A 345 1.83 8.72 12.12
CA PRO A 345 0.76 7.78 11.85
C PRO A 345 -0.55 8.19 12.53
N ARG A 346 -1.68 8.02 11.82
CA ARG A 346 -3.04 8.28 12.28
C ARG A 346 -3.84 7.00 12.19
N HIS A 347 -4.11 6.39 13.33
CA HIS A 347 -4.93 5.18 13.40
C HIS A 347 -6.39 5.52 13.12
N LEU A 348 -6.94 5.04 12.02
CA LEU A 348 -8.31 5.35 11.58
C LEU A 348 -9.37 4.78 12.52
N ASN A 349 -9.04 3.74 13.27
CA ASN A 349 -9.94 3.06 14.20
C ASN A 349 -9.55 3.27 15.68
N LYS A 350 -8.99 4.44 16.02
CA LYS A 350 -8.55 4.75 17.38
C LYS A 350 -9.65 4.71 18.47
N HIS A 351 -10.89 4.49 18.09
CA HIS A 351 -12.02 4.24 18.99
C HIS A 351 -12.05 2.80 19.53
N LEU A 352 -11.33 1.85 18.90
CA LEU A 352 -11.31 0.45 19.31
C LEU A 352 -10.53 0.26 20.62
N ASN A 353 -11.07 -0.55 21.50
CA ASN A 353 -10.41 -0.94 22.73
C ASN A 353 -9.90 -2.39 22.64
N TYR A 354 -8.64 -2.55 22.29
CA TYR A 354 -8.01 -3.86 22.13
C TYR A 354 -7.75 -4.63 23.43
N SER A 355 -7.95 -4.00 24.60
CA SER A 355 -7.87 -4.70 25.88
C SER A 355 -9.12 -5.55 26.19
N LEU A 356 -10.17 -5.40 25.40
CA LEU A 356 -11.38 -6.20 25.54
C LEU A 356 -11.22 -7.53 24.82
N LEU A 357 -11.59 -8.60 25.50
CA LEU A 357 -11.67 -9.92 24.90
C LEU A 357 -12.87 -10.02 23.97
N GLN A 358 -12.85 -11.02 23.07
CA GLN A 358 -13.87 -11.22 22.06
C GLN A 358 -15.30 -11.25 22.62
N GLU A 359 -15.53 -11.85 23.78
CA GLU A 359 -16.84 -11.87 24.43
C GLU A 359 -17.31 -10.53 25.00
N ASN A 360 -16.41 -9.57 25.12
CA ASN A 360 -16.68 -8.24 25.66
C ASN A 360 -16.52 -7.12 24.63
N LEU A 361 -16.36 -7.46 23.34
CA LEU A 361 -16.31 -6.46 22.27
C LEU A 361 -17.60 -5.65 22.24
N ASP A 362 -17.46 -4.34 22.10
CA ASP A 362 -18.61 -3.45 21.88
C ASP A 362 -19.11 -3.57 20.44
N PRO A 363 -20.30 -4.15 20.20
CA PRO A 363 -20.84 -4.25 18.84
C PRO A 363 -21.10 -2.88 18.20
N ALA A 364 -21.22 -1.82 18.99
CA ALA A 364 -21.40 -0.46 18.50
C ALA A 364 -20.09 0.14 17.94
N ALA A 365 -18.94 -0.40 18.25
CA ALA A 365 -17.66 0.09 17.73
C ALA A 365 -17.45 -0.27 16.25
N LYS A 366 -17.82 -1.48 15.84
CA LYS A 366 -17.59 -2.01 14.49
C LYS A 366 -18.10 -1.12 13.35
N PRO A 367 -19.32 -0.52 13.38
CA PRO A 367 -19.80 0.35 12.31
C PRO A 367 -18.91 1.57 12.02
N HIS A 368 -18.10 2.01 12.99
CA HIS A 368 -17.20 3.14 12.87
C HIS A 368 -15.84 2.75 12.28
N SER A 369 -15.57 1.45 12.13
CA SER A 369 -14.28 0.95 11.65
C SER A 369 -14.14 1.02 10.14
N LEU A 370 -12.90 1.24 9.68
CA LEU A 370 -12.46 1.16 8.31
C LEU A 370 -11.31 0.16 8.19
N ALA A 371 -11.36 -0.71 7.18
CA ALA A 371 -10.35 -1.72 6.93
C ALA A 371 -9.71 -1.53 5.55
N THR A 372 -8.40 -1.74 5.48
CA THR A 372 -7.62 -1.71 4.24
C THR A 372 -7.85 -0.43 3.44
N PRO A 373 -7.38 0.74 3.95
CA PRO A 373 -7.54 2.01 3.24
C PRO A 373 -6.67 2.02 1.98
N LEU A 374 -7.27 2.19 0.81
CA LEU A 374 -6.59 2.26 -0.48
C LEU A 374 -6.51 3.70 -0.98
N GLN A 375 -7.04 3.97 -2.19
CA GLN A 375 -6.92 5.27 -2.81
C GLN A 375 -7.57 6.38 -2.00
N MET A 376 -6.93 7.53 -2.02
CA MET A 376 -7.40 8.76 -1.39
C MET A 376 -7.53 9.86 -2.41
N VAL A 377 -8.51 10.74 -2.23
CA VAL A 377 -8.65 11.99 -2.99
C VAL A 377 -9.03 13.13 -2.05
N ILE A 378 -8.49 14.32 -2.29
CA ILE A 378 -8.76 15.53 -1.49
C ILE A 378 -9.50 16.55 -2.36
N SER A 379 -10.62 17.06 -1.85
CA SER A 379 -11.35 18.14 -2.50
C SER A 379 -10.65 19.49 -2.33
N SER A 380 -10.98 20.46 -3.17
CA SER A 380 -10.50 21.83 -3.06
C SER A 380 -10.92 22.52 -1.75
N THR A 381 -11.93 21.98 -1.07
CA THR A 381 -12.42 22.47 0.23
C THR A 381 -11.80 21.77 1.43
N GLY A 382 -10.87 20.80 1.21
CA GLY A 382 -10.18 20.09 2.27
C GLY A 382 -10.90 18.85 2.79
N THR A 383 -11.89 18.32 2.06
CA THR A 383 -12.48 17.01 2.40
C THR A 383 -11.63 15.90 1.82
N LEU A 384 -11.22 14.97 2.66
CA LEU A 384 -10.48 13.76 2.30
C LEU A 384 -11.48 12.60 2.17
N TYR A 385 -11.46 11.93 1.03
CA TYR A 385 -12.19 10.68 0.77
C TYR A 385 -11.21 9.54 0.73
N VAL A 386 -11.51 8.45 1.44
CA VAL A 386 -10.64 7.26 1.58
C VAL A 386 -11.41 6.01 1.19
N ALA A 387 -10.98 5.32 0.17
CA ALA A 387 -11.57 4.04 -0.22
C ALA A 387 -11.17 2.95 0.80
N ALA A 388 -12.10 2.53 1.65
CA ALA A 388 -11.89 1.46 2.63
C ALA A 388 -12.28 0.11 2.01
N TYR A 389 -11.31 -0.50 1.34
CA TYR A 389 -11.49 -1.72 0.52
C TYR A 389 -12.11 -2.89 1.29
N GLY A 390 -11.68 -3.07 2.54
CA GLY A 390 -12.16 -4.13 3.42
C GLY A 390 -13.45 -3.79 4.18
N SER A 391 -14.11 -2.66 3.90
CA SER A 391 -15.32 -2.24 4.64
C SER A 391 -16.51 -1.89 3.75
N GLY A 392 -16.36 -1.90 2.42
CA GLY A 392 -17.41 -1.44 1.50
C GLY A 392 -17.88 -0.02 1.79
N LYS A 393 -16.96 0.87 2.18
CA LYS A 393 -17.24 2.25 2.59
C LYS A 393 -16.20 3.20 2.01
N ILE A 394 -16.60 4.45 1.82
CA ILE A 394 -15.67 5.57 1.65
C ILE A 394 -15.62 6.32 2.97
N GLY A 395 -14.45 6.37 3.61
CA GLY A 395 -14.18 7.23 4.75
C GLY A 395 -14.20 8.71 4.31
N VAL A 396 -14.82 9.58 5.08
CA VAL A 396 -14.93 11.02 4.79
C VAL A 396 -14.44 11.79 5.99
N PHE A 397 -13.41 12.60 5.80
CA PHE A 397 -12.75 13.35 6.88
C PHE A 397 -12.46 14.79 6.46
N ASP A 398 -12.34 15.68 7.43
CA ASP A 398 -11.60 16.92 7.25
C ASP A 398 -10.09 16.62 7.22
N VAL A 399 -9.40 16.99 6.15
CA VAL A 399 -7.98 16.72 6.01
C VAL A 399 -7.14 17.38 7.12
N ALA A 400 -7.53 18.55 7.60
CA ALA A 400 -6.83 19.23 8.68
C ALA A 400 -7.00 18.50 10.03
N GLU A 401 -8.12 17.81 10.24
CA GLU A 401 -8.31 16.96 11.43
C GLU A 401 -7.49 15.69 11.36
N ILE A 402 -7.31 15.09 10.19
CA ILE A 402 -6.35 13.99 9.98
C ILE A 402 -4.93 14.50 10.25
N GLU A 403 -4.52 15.62 9.67
CA GLU A 403 -3.18 16.17 9.87
C GLU A 403 -2.87 16.48 11.34
N SER A 404 -3.84 17.01 12.08
CA SER A 404 -3.70 17.35 13.51
C SER A 404 -4.03 16.21 14.48
N ASN A 405 -4.50 15.06 13.98
CA ASN A 405 -5.03 13.94 14.78
C ASN A 405 -6.27 14.29 15.61
N ALA A 406 -7.05 15.28 15.19
CA ALA A 406 -8.26 15.73 15.90
C ALA A 406 -9.52 14.97 15.48
N PHE A 407 -9.51 14.23 14.36
CA PHE A 407 -10.65 13.44 13.89
C PHE A 407 -11.11 12.41 14.95
N ASP A 408 -12.42 12.12 14.96
CA ASP A 408 -13.03 11.14 15.87
C ASP A 408 -13.91 10.15 15.07
N PRO A 409 -13.47 8.88 14.92
CA PRO A 409 -14.20 7.87 14.14
C PRO A 409 -15.65 7.67 14.62
N THR A 410 -15.94 7.89 15.91
CA THR A 410 -17.30 7.71 16.44
C THR A 410 -18.28 8.77 15.96
N THR A 411 -17.79 9.94 15.60
CA THR A 411 -18.60 11.05 15.04
C THR A 411 -18.46 11.13 13.52
N ASP A 412 -17.26 10.98 12.99
CA ASP A 412 -16.96 11.15 11.57
C ASP A 412 -17.60 10.08 10.71
N SER A 413 -17.77 8.87 11.26
CA SER A 413 -18.44 7.76 10.59
C SER A 413 -19.91 8.04 10.20
N ALA A 414 -20.54 9.05 10.75
CA ALA A 414 -21.84 9.52 10.29
C ALA A 414 -21.80 10.08 8.86
N ASN A 415 -20.61 10.47 8.39
CA ASN A 415 -20.37 10.98 7.04
C ASN A 415 -19.84 9.89 6.09
N TYR A 416 -19.53 8.66 6.56
CA TYR A 416 -19.04 7.61 5.69
C TYR A 416 -20.08 7.24 4.64
N ILE A 417 -19.63 7.00 3.42
CA ILE A 417 -20.49 6.67 2.29
C ILE A 417 -20.47 5.16 2.09
N PRO A 418 -21.59 4.46 2.31
CA PRO A 418 -21.68 3.04 1.99
C PRO A 418 -21.67 2.86 0.48
N VAL A 419 -20.87 1.89 0.00
CA VAL A 419 -20.73 1.55 -1.41
C VAL A 419 -20.70 0.02 -1.58
N GLY A 420 -20.56 -0.46 -2.82
CA GLY A 420 -20.36 -1.88 -3.09
C GLY A 420 -19.01 -2.40 -2.60
N GLY A 421 -18.78 -3.70 -2.77
CA GLY A 421 -17.63 -4.38 -2.22
C GLY A 421 -16.30 -4.01 -2.86
N GLY A 422 -15.29 -3.76 -2.02
CA GLY A 422 -13.93 -3.50 -2.46
C GLY A 422 -13.73 -2.21 -3.23
N PRO A 423 -14.11 -1.02 -2.67
CA PRO A 423 -13.81 0.25 -3.31
C PRO A 423 -12.30 0.42 -3.43
N ALA A 424 -11.80 0.59 -4.66
CA ALA A 424 -10.37 0.55 -4.93
C ALA A 424 -9.85 1.83 -5.58
N GLY A 425 -10.56 2.36 -6.58
CA GLY A 425 -10.18 3.55 -7.32
C GLY A 425 -11.25 4.62 -7.25
N MET A 426 -10.86 5.91 -7.22
CA MET A 426 -11.80 7.03 -7.12
C MET A 426 -11.41 8.17 -8.05
N ALA A 427 -12.43 8.88 -8.55
CA ALA A 427 -12.26 10.14 -9.25
C ALA A 427 -13.29 11.15 -8.74
N LEU A 428 -12.81 12.32 -8.32
CA LEU A 428 -13.63 13.41 -7.79
C LEU A 428 -14.00 14.40 -8.89
N ASP A 429 -15.29 14.67 -9.05
CA ASP A 429 -15.84 15.71 -9.93
C ASP A 429 -16.53 16.79 -9.09
N GLU A 430 -15.76 17.78 -8.66
CA GLU A 430 -16.28 18.89 -7.86
C GLU A 430 -17.28 19.75 -8.64
N THR A 431 -17.15 19.83 -9.98
CA THR A 431 -18.07 20.61 -10.82
C THR A 431 -19.49 20.05 -10.77
N ARG A 432 -19.61 18.71 -10.66
CA ARG A 432 -20.92 18.03 -10.58
C ARG A 432 -21.23 17.56 -9.16
N ASN A 433 -20.33 17.80 -8.21
CA ASN A 433 -20.42 17.33 -6.83
C ASN A 433 -20.61 15.83 -6.76
N ARG A 434 -19.73 15.07 -7.44
CA ARG A 434 -19.81 13.60 -7.57
C ARG A 434 -18.48 12.92 -7.30
N LEU A 435 -18.58 11.73 -6.77
CA LEU A 435 -17.47 10.78 -6.66
C LEU A 435 -17.77 9.56 -7.54
N TYR A 436 -16.84 9.19 -8.40
CA TYR A 436 -16.87 7.97 -9.19
C TYR A 436 -15.97 6.96 -8.49
N ILE A 437 -16.48 5.74 -8.26
CA ILE A 437 -15.80 4.74 -7.43
C ILE A 437 -15.76 3.42 -8.21
N LEU A 438 -14.56 2.86 -8.34
CA LEU A 438 -14.36 1.51 -8.85
C LEU A 438 -14.54 0.51 -7.72
N GLU A 439 -15.54 -0.36 -7.83
CA GLU A 439 -15.86 -1.45 -6.89
C GLU A 439 -15.35 -2.78 -7.45
N ARG A 440 -14.31 -3.29 -6.82
CA ARG A 440 -13.51 -4.39 -7.38
C ARG A 440 -14.17 -5.76 -7.19
N PHE A 441 -15.05 -5.95 -6.19
CA PHE A 441 -15.64 -7.26 -5.96
C PHE A 441 -16.58 -7.65 -7.10
N GLU A 442 -17.46 -6.76 -7.47
CA GLU A 442 -18.45 -6.91 -8.55
C GLU A 442 -17.91 -6.47 -9.91
N ASN A 443 -16.80 -5.73 -9.94
CA ASN A 443 -16.22 -5.09 -11.12
C ASN A 443 -17.17 -4.08 -11.77
N GLU A 444 -17.54 -3.06 -11.00
CA GLU A 444 -18.48 -2.04 -11.42
C GLU A 444 -18.05 -0.63 -10.99
N MET A 445 -18.69 0.37 -11.56
CA MET A 445 -18.48 1.79 -11.23
C MET A 445 -19.69 2.35 -10.54
N SER A 446 -19.55 2.85 -9.31
CA SER A 446 -20.58 3.64 -8.65
C SER A 446 -20.41 5.13 -8.87
N VAL A 447 -21.53 5.83 -9.06
CA VAL A 447 -21.61 7.29 -9.12
C VAL A 447 -22.34 7.76 -7.87
N VAL A 448 -21.66 8.49 -7.00
CA VAL A 448 -22.18 8.96 -5.73
C VAL A 448 -22.37 10.48 -5.77
N ASP A 449 -23.51 10.96 -5.27
CA ASP A 449 -23.76 12.39 -5.00
C ASP A 449 -23.15 12.77 -3.65
N LEU A 450 -22.25 13.76 -3.65
CA LEU A 450 -21.52 14.16 -2.45
C LEU A 450 -22.32 15.06 -1.51
N ALA A 451 -23.51 15.56 -1.94
CA ALA A 451 -24.38 16.31 -1.05
C ALA A 451 -25.33 15.43 -0.23
N THR A 452 -25.77 14.31 -0.81
CA THR A 452 -26.73 13.39 -0.17
C THR A 452 -26.09 12.07 0.27
N HIS A 453 -24.90 11.75 -0.23
CA HIS A 453 -24.22 10.47 -0.11
C HIS A 453 -24.98 9.28 -0.74
N ASP A 454 -25.94 9.58 -1.63
CA ASP A 454 -26.70 8.55 -2.34
C ASP A 454 -25.94 8.05 -3.57
N THR A 455 -26.01 6.75 -3.83
CA THR A 455 -25.58 6.18 -5.10
C THR A 455 -26.58 6.49 -6.19
N LEU A 456 -26.20 7.32 -7.14
CA LEU A 456 -27.05 7.74 -8.26
C LEU A 456 -27.12 6.69 -9.37
N GLN A 457 -26.03 5.97 -9.58
CA GLN A 457 -25.91 4.97 -10.66
C GLN A 457 -24.84 3.95 -10.31
N VAL A 458 -25.09 2.71 -10.71
CA VAL A 458 -24.09 1.65 -10.76
C VAL A 458 -23.95 1.20 -12.22
N VAL A 459 -22.73 1.14 -12.72
CA VAL A 459 -22.41 0.77 -14.11
C VAL A 459 -21.52 -0.48 -14.09
N PRO A 460 -22.07 -1.65 -14.41
CA PRO A 460 -21.26 -2.87 -14.49
C PRO A 460 -20.28 -2.81 -15.67
N MET A 461 -19.07 -3.31 -15.46
CA MET A 461 -18.08 -3.52 -16.51
C MET A 461 -18.00 -5.01 -16.88
N SER A 462 -17.43 -5.29 -18.06
CA SER A 462 -17.20 -6.67 -18.49
C SER A 462 -16.35 -7.42 -17.47
N ASN A 463 -16.82 -8.59 -17.02
CA ASN A 463 -16.11 -9.43 -16.07
C ASN A 463 -16.10 -10.88 -16.54
N PRO A 464 -14.99 -11.35 -17.15
CA PRO A 464 -14.83 -12.73 -17.60
C PRO A 464 -14.49 -13.71 -16.45
N GLU A 465 -14.28 -13.24 -15.23
CA GLU A 465 -13.97 -14.09 -14.09
C GLU A 465 -15.14 -15.04 -13.75
N PRO A 466 -14.85 -16.26 -13.26
CA PRO A 466 -15.91 -17.12 -12.75
C PRO A 466 -16.65 -16.43 -11.58
N SER A 467 -17.96 -16.58 -11.54
CA SER A 467 -18.77 -16.00 -10.45
C SER A 467 -18.33 -16.45 -9.05
N SER A 468 -17.71 -17.63 -8.93
CA SER A 468 -17.13 -18.10 -7.67
C SER A 468 -16.00 -17.22 -7.16
N ALA A 469 -15.25 -16.55 -8.04
CA ALA A 469 -14.21 -15.62 -7.65
C ALA A 469 -14.82 -14.34 -7.04
N SER A 470 -15.78 -13.72 -7.73
CA SER A 470 -16.49 -12.53 -7.21
C SER A 470 -17.19 -12.81 -5.91
N LEU A 471 -17.92 -13.93 -5.82
CA LEU A 471 -18.64 -14.34 -4.61
C LEU A 471 -17.71 -14.75 -3.45
N GLY A 472 -16.48 -15.17 -3.76
CA GLY A 472 -15.48 -15.53 -2.76
C GLY A 472 -14.73 -14.34 -2.15
N ARG A 473 -14.63 -13.21 -2.86
CA ARG A 473 -13.87 -12.03 -2.40
C ARG A 473 -14.30 -11.50 -1.02
N PRO A 474 -15.59 -11.36 -0.70
CA PRO A 474 -15.99 -10.89 0.63
C PRO A 474 -15.46 -11.75 1.78
N PHE A 475 -15.32 -13.07 1.60
CA PHE A 475 -14.78 -13.94 2.66
C PHE A 475 -13.30 -13.74 2.93
N LEU A 476 -12.54 -13.19 1.97
CA LEU A 476 -11.13 -12.88 2.15
C LEU A 476 -10.93 -11.43 2.62
N TYR A 477 -11.68 -10.50 2.03
CA TYR A 477 -11.39 -9.07 2.12
C TYR A 477 -12.31 -8.29 3.05
N ASP A 478 -13.56 -8.71 3.25
CA ASP A 478 -14.55 -7.93 3.99
C ASP A 478 -14.40 -8.13 5.50
N ALA A 479 -13.91 -7.10 6.18
CA ALA A 479 -13.74 -7.07 7.62
C ALA A 479 -15.08 -6.95 8.37
N ASP A 480 -16.12 -6.39 7.75
CA ASP A 480 -17.46 -6.37 8.33
C ASP A 480 -18.04 -7.78 8.38
N LEU A 481 -17.67 -8.66 7.44
CA LEU A 481 -18.08 -10.06 7.44
C LEU A 481 -17.21 -10.94 8.35
N THR A 482 -15.91 -10.72 8.40
CA THR A 482 -14.92 -11.67 8.95
C THR A 482 -14.30 -11.25 10.27
N SER A 483 -14.48 -10.01 10.72
CA SER A 483 -13.90 -9.48 11.95
C SER A 483 -14.95 -9.13 13.01
N GLY A 484 -14.60 -9.26 14.27
CA GLY A 484 -15.43 -8.82 15.40
C GLY A 484 -15.50 -7.30 15.55
N ASN A 485 -14.42 -6.59 15.25
CA ASN A 485 -14.29 -5.14 15.40
C ASN A 485 -14.30 -4.36 14.07
N GLY A 486 -14.31 -5.06 12.91
CA GLY A 486 -14.39 -4.43 11.58
C GLY A 486 -13.09 -3.81 11.06
N GLU A 487 -11.94 -4.05 11.71
CA GLU A 487 -10.67 -3.44 11.31
C GLU A 487 -9.81 -4.32 10.41
N ALA A 488 -9.77 -5.62 10.69
CA ALA A 488 -8.92 -6.57 9.99
C ALA A 488 -9.73 -7.71 9.38
N SER A 489 -9.28 -8.22 8.26
CA SER A 489 -9.82 -9.41 7.60
C SER A 489 -8.70 -10.42 7.33
N CYS A 490 -8.99 -11.55 6.72
CA CYS A 490 -7.94 -12.48 6.26
C CYS A 490 -6.95 -11.79 5.32
N SER A 491 -7.41 -10.82 4.52
CA SER A 491 -6.54 -10.05 3.62
C SER A 491 -5.63 -9.05 4.32
N SER A 492 -5.75 -8.85 5.62
CA SER A 492 -4.78 -8.01 6.34
C SER A 492 -3.38 -8.62 6.32
N CYS A 493 -3.27 -9.96 6.40
CA CYS A 493 -2.02 -10.71 6.19
C CYS A 493 -1.89 -11.22 4.76
N HIS A 494 -3.00 -11.65 4.12
CA HIS A 494 -3.05 -12.16 2.75
C HIS A 494 -3.38 -11.04 1.75
N ILE A 495 -2.49 -10.05 1.66
CA ILE A 495 -2.68 -8.82 0.88
C ILE A 495 -2.83 -9.13 -0.61
N PHE A 496 -4.00 -8.81 -1.18
CA PHE A 496 -4.35 -9.03 -2.59
C PHE A 496 -4.16 -10.48 -3.08
N GLY A 497 -4.28 -11.47 -2.16
CA GLY A 497 -4.11 -12.88 -2.45
C GLY A 497 -2.67 -13.38 -2.37
N ASP A 498 -1.75 -12.53 -1.96
CA ASP A 498 -0.35 -12.84 -1.64
C ASP A 498 -0.16 -12.86 -0.10
N ASN A 499 0.97 -12.39 0.41
CA ASN A 499 1.25 -12.27 1.85
C ASN A 499 1.89 -10.91 2.17
N ASP A 500 2.00 -10.61 3.47
CA ASP A 500 2.59 -9.38 3.99
C ASP A 500 4.12 -9.42 4.12
N ASN A 501 4.76 -10.52 3.69
CA ASN A 501 6.19 -10.79 3.83
C ASN A 501 6.72 -10.81 5.28
N LEU A 502 5.83 -10.91 6.27
CA LEU A 502 6.20 -10.99 7.68
C LEU A 502 6.16 -12.43 8.20
N ALA A 503 6.92 -12.67 9.25
CA ALA A 503 6.78 -13.89 10.04
C ALA A 503 5.69 -13.67 11.10
N TRP A 504 4.88 -14.70 11.35
CA TRP A 504 3.84 -14.72 12.37
C TRP A 504 3.99 -15.95 13.25
N ASP A 505 3.84 -15.75 14.56
CA ASP A 505 3.66 -16.86 15.51
C ASP A 505 2.16 -17.07 15.73
N LEU A 506 1.61 -18.08 15.10
CA LEU A 506 0.16 -18.35 15.14
C LEU A 506 -0.30 -19.16 16.38
N GLY A 507 0.61 -19.54 17.26
CA GLY A 507 0.32 -20.26 18.52
C GLY A 507 0.46 -21.77 18.45
#